data_21f28c8dee142926b9e8b23a01ce347f
#
_entry.id   21f28c8dee142926b9e8b23a01ce347f
#
_cell.length_a   1.000
_cell.length_b   1.000
_cell.length_c   1.000
_cell.angle_alpha   90.00
_cell.angle_beta   90.00
_cell.angle_gamma   90.00
#
_symmetry.space_group_name_H-M   'P 1'
#
loop_
_entity.id
_entity.type
_entity.pdbx_description
1 polymer ?
#
loop_
_entity_poly.entity_id
_entity_poly.type
_entity_poly.pdbx_seq_one_letter_code
_entity_poly.pdbx_strand_id
1 'polypeptide(L)'
;QVLAGADVVVDVSNSPSFEDAAVLRFFETSTRNQLAAEATAGVKHHVALSIVGCDRMTDSGYMRAKVAQEKLIKSSGRPYSIVRATQFFEFAKRIADEATDGTTVHLPHVLFQPMAAQDVSTAVCKVAEGPPLNGVVEIGGPQQFGFDDFVRHVLGAYHDARQVVADPHARYFGTELAERSLVPGAEARLGKIRFDDWVSQSKIAAVRA
;
A
#
# COMPACT_ATOMS: atom_id res chain seq x y z
N GLN A 1 16.68 -10.59 21.51
CA GLN A 1 17.09 -11.98 21.14
C GLN A 1 16.59 -12.39 19.75
N VAL A 2 15.40 -11.97 19.32
CA VAL A 2 14.81 -12.36 18.01
C VAL A 2 15.63 -11.84 16.82
N LEU A 3 16.27 -10.67 16.94
CA LEU A 3 17.04 -10.05 15.85
C LEU A 3 18.54 -10.38 15.90
N ALA A 4 19.00 -11.27 16.80
CA ALA A 4 20.42 -11.60 16.90
C ALA A 4 20.93 -12.23 15.59
N GLY A 5 21.94 -11.61 14.98
CA GLY A 5 22.52 -12.04 13.71
C GLY A 5 21.77 -11.59 12.46
N ALA A 6 20.67 -10.81 12.60
CA ALA A 6 19.99 -10.24 11.45
C ALA A 6 20.74 -9.00 10.93
N ASP A 7 21.06 -8.97 9.65
CA ASP A 7 21.64 -7.81 8.99
C ASP A 7 20.56 -6.82 8.49
N VAL A 8 19.40 -7.33 8.11
CA VAL A 8 18.29 -6.55 7.53
C VAL A 8 16.99 -6.88 8.25
N VAL A 9 16.20 -5.87 8.55
CA VAL A 9 14.80 -6.02 9.00
C VAL A 9 13.87 -5.45 7.94
N VAL A 10 12.85 -6.22 7.58
CA VAL A 10 11.81 -5.80 6.63
C VAL A 10 10.49 -5.65 7.39
N ASP A 11 10.03 -4.42 7.57
CA ASP A 11 8.76 -4.10 8.22
C ASP A 11 7.64 -3.98 7.19
N VAL A 12 6.82 -5.02 7.12
CA VAL A 12 5.56 -5.07 6.35
C VAL A 12 4.35 -5.19 7.27
N SER A 13 4.50 -4.81 8.53
CA SER A 13 3.44 -4.89 9.53
C SER A 13 2.28 -3.94 9.20
N ASN A 14 1.07 -4.32 9.59
CA ASN A 14 -0.11 -3.49 9.45
C ASN A 14 -0.95 -3.50 10.75
N SER A 15 -1.67 -2.40 10.98
CA SER A 15 -2.54 -2.28 12.14
C SER A 15 -3.76 -3.20 12.02
N PRO A 16 -4.16 -3.88 13.09
CA PRO A 16 -5.42 -4.64 13.12
C PRO A 16 -6.66 -3.72 13.16
N SER A 17 -6.49 -2.43 13.45
CA SER A 17 -7.56 -1.42 13.51
C SER A 17 -7.26 -0.27 12.56
N PHE A 18 -8.30 0.31 11.97
CA PHE A 18 -8.24 1.52 11.15
C PHE A 18 -8.80 2.76 11.87
N GLU A 19 -9.16 2.63 13.16
CA GLU A 19 -9.53 3.77 14.00
C GLU A 19 -8.30 4.67 14.19
N ASP A 20 -8.46 5.98 13.99
CA ASP A 20 -7.38 6.96 13.88
C ASP A 20 -6.36 6.92 15.03
N ALA A 21 -6.83 6.91 16.27
CA ALA A 21 -5.93 6.88 17.42
C ALA A 21 -5.25 5.52 17.60
N ALA A 22 -5.93 4.44 17.27
CA ALA A 22 -5.41 3.09 17.38
C ALA A 22 -4.35 2.81 16.31
N VAL A 23 -4.60 3.19 15.07
CA VAL A 23 -3.65 2.99 13.97
C VAL A 23 -2.38 3.83 14.15
N LEU A 24 -2.52 5.08 14.60
CA LEU A 24 -1.38 5.93 14.89
C LEU A 24 -0.51 5.34 16.01
N ARG A 25 -1.13 4.96 17.12
CA ARG A 25 -0.44 4.32 18.25
C ARG A 25 0.26 3.02 17.86
N PHE A 26 -0.39 2.21 17.00
CA PHE A 26 0.21 0.97 16.49
C PHE A 26 1.51 1.27 15.76
N PHE A 27 1.49 2.11 14.71
CA PHE A 27 2.68 2.39 13.92
C PHE A 27 3.77 3.11 14.71
N GLU A 28 3.43 4.06 15.56
CA GLU A 28 4.43 4.73 16.41
C GLU A 28 5.10 3.75 17.38
N THR A 29 4.31 2.92 18.07
CA THR A 29 4.83 1.99 19.08
C THR A 29 5.65 0.87 18.46
N SER A 30 5.11 0.21 17.42
CA SER A 30 5.82 -0.89 16.74
C SER A 30 7.13 -0.42 16.12
N THR A 31 7.12 0.73 15.45
CA THR A 31 8.33 1.27 14.80
C THR A 31 9.40 1.65 15.83
N ARG A 32 9.03 2.34 16.93
CA ARG A 32 9.98 2.66 18.00
C ARG A 32 10.60 1.39 18.61
N ASN A 33 9.78 0.37 18.87
CA ASN A 33 10.24 -0.89 19.43
C ASN A 33 11.18 -1.64 18.47
N GLN A 34 10.84 -1.69 17.17
CA GLN A 34 11.69 -2.31 16.15
C GLN A 34 13.04 -1.59 16.05
N LEU A 35 13.05 -0.28 15.88
CA LEU A 35 14.27 0.51 15.76
C LEU A 35 15.17 0.39 17.01
N ALA A 36 14.60 0.34 18.22
CA ALA A 36 15.34 0.11 19.46
C ALA A 36 15.94 -1.29 19.51
N ALA A 37 15.19 -2.31 19.13
CA ALA A 37 15.66 -3.69 19.06
C ALA A 37 16.77 -3.87 18.01
N GLU A 38 16.62 -3.26 16.84
CA GLU A 38 17.61 -3.23 15.77
C GLU A 38 18.91 -2.55 16.22
N ALA A 39 18.80 -1.42 16.97
CA ALA A 39 19.97 -0.76 17.51
C ALA A 39 20.78 -1.69 18.42
N THR A 40 20.10 -2.44 19.28
CA THR A 40 20.73 -3.40 20.20
C THR A 40 21.33 -4.60 19.47
N ALA A 41 20.69 -5.08 18.41
CA ALA A 41 21.11 -6.25 17.63
C ALA A 41 22.19 -5.93 16.57
N GLY A 42 22.46 -4.65 16.29
CA GLY A 42 23.42 -4.25 15.26
C GLY A 42 22.92 -4.45 13.83
N VAL A 43 21.59 -4.40 13.62
CA VAL A 43 20.97 -4.48 12.29
C VAL A 43 21.50 -3.34 11.41
N LYS A 44 21.84 -3.64 10.17
CA LYS A 44 22.51 -2.70 9.24
C LYS A 44 21.58 -2.01 8.28
N HIS A 45 20.34 -2.50 8.10
CA HIS A 45 19.40 -1.96 7.16
C HIS A 45 17.96 -2.18 7.64
N HIS A 46 17.19 -1.10 7.83
CA HIS A 46 15.75 -1.14 8.06
C HIS A 46 15.01 -0.88 6.76
N VAL A 47 14.16 -1.79 6.31
CA VAL A 47 13.30 -1.63 5.13
C VAL A 47 11.84 -1.56 5.57
N ALA A 48 11.14 -0.50 5.21
CA ALA A 48 9.71 -0.36 5.54
C ALA A 48 8.86 -0.26 4.29
N LEU A 49 7.75 -1.01 4.25
CA LEU A 49 6.72 -0.85 3.24
C LEU A 49 5.77 0.28 3.65
N SER A 50 5.60 1.26 2.78
CA SER A 50 4.70 2.41 2.93
C SER A 50 3.80 2.56 1.71
N ILE A 51 3.11 3.68 1.59
CA ILE A 51 2.05 3.89 0.60
C ILE A 51 2.35 5.12 -0.23
N VAL A 52 2.22 5.00 -1.56
CA VAL A 52 2.27 6.13 -2.49
C VAL A 52 1.17 7.13 -2.13
N GLY A 53 1.53 8.40 -2.00
CA GLY A 53 0.59 9.48 -1.71
C GLY A 53 0.18 9.61 -0.24
N CYS A 54 0.71 8.83 0.70
CA CYS A 54 0.35 8.95 2.11
C CYS A 54 0.55 10.37 2.67
N ASP A 55 1.55 11.10 2.17
CA ASP A 55 1.85 12.48 2.52
C ASP A 55 0.92 13.52 1.87
N ARG A 56 0.11 13.14 0.89
CA ARG A 56 -0.87 13.99 0.20
C ARG A 56 -2.32 13.75 0.67
N MET A 57 -2.58 12.62 1.34
CA MET A 57 -3.89 12.18 1.81
C MET A 57 -4.04 12.37 3.33
N THR A 58 -3.81 13.60 3.81
CA THR A 58 -3.66 13.91 5.24
C THR A 58 -4.96 13.89 6.04
N ASP A 59 -6.14 13.88 5.39
CA ASP A 59 -7.42 13.71 6.08
C ASP A 59 -7.62 12.27 6.59
N SER A 60 -6.95 11.31 5.98
CA SER A 60 -6.98 9.91 6.41
C SER A 60 -6.09 9.67 7.62
N GLY A 61 -6.66 9.14 8.72
CA GLY A 61 -5.90 8.75 9.92
C GLY A 61 -4.85 7.69 9.63
N TYR A 62 -5.19 6.72 8.77
CA TYR A 62 -4.27 5.69 8.35
C TYR A 62 -3.05 6.25 7.59
N MET A 63 -3.27 7.19 6.67
CA MET A 63 -2.18 7.83 5.93
C MET A 63 -1.31 8.70 6.84
N ARG A 64 -1.91 9.45 7.79
CA ARG A 64 -1.15 10.18 8.82
C ARG A 64 -0.28 9.25 9.66
N ALA A 65 -0.79 8.07 10.01
CA ALA A 65 -0.04 7.07 10.77
C ALA A 65 1.16 6.52 9.98
N LYS A 66 1.00 6.29 8.68
CA LYS A 66 2.12 5.91 7.79
C LYS A 66 3.17 7.01 7.68
N VAL A 67 2.75 8.27 7.57
CA VAL A 67 3.68 9.41 7.60
C VAL A 67 4.42 9.49 8.93
N ALA A 68 3.75 9.24 10.07
CA ALA A 68 4.40 9.19 11.38
C ALA A 68 5.45 8.07 11.46
N GLN A 69 5.13 6.87 10.94
CA GLN A 69 6.08 5.76 10.80
C GLN A 69 7.32 6.18 10.00
N GLU A 70 7.12 6.75 8.82
CA GLU A 70 8.24 7.22 7.98
C GLU A 70 9.12 8.27 8.68
N LYS A 71 8.50 9.22 9.42
CA LYS A 71 9.22 10.23 10.17
C LYS A 71 10.11 9.61 11.25
N LEU A 72 9.61 8.62 11.99
CA LEU A 72 10.38 7.90 13.01
C LEU A 72 11.59 7.20 12.39
N ILE A 73 11.40 6.51 11.26
CA ILE A 73 12.47 5.81 10.54
C ILE A 73 13.54 6.83 10.09
N LYS A 74 13.12 7.90 9.41
CA LYS A 74 14.02 8.94 8.89
C LYS A 74 14.83 9.63 9.99
N SER A 75 14.24 9.85 11.17
CA SER A 75 14.89 10.50 12.31
C SER A 75 15.71 9.55 13.20
N SER A 76 15.70 8.25 12.93
CA SER A 76 16.35 7.24 13.78
C SER A 76 17.89 7.29 13.74
N GLY A 77 18.46 7.93 12.72
CA GLY A 77 19.90 7.90 12.45
C GLY A 77 20.43 6.55 11.95
N ARG A 78 19.55 5.58 11.68
CA ARG A 78 19.91 4.24 11.17
C ARG A 78 19.86 4.19 9.64
N PRO A 79 20.65 3.32 9.00
CA PRO A 79 20.50 3.09 7.58
C PRO A 79 19.13 2.49 7.26
N TYR A 80 18.42 3.09 6.31
CA TYR A 80 17.05 2.69 6.00
C TYR A 80 16.71 2.78 4.51
N SER A 81 15.62 2.11 4.13
CA SER A 81 14.93 2.30 2.86
C SER A 81 13.42 2.26 3.07
N ILE A 82 12.70 3.21 2.53
CA ILE A 82 11.23 3.22 2.57
C ILE A 82 10.73 2.94 1.14
N VAL A 83 9.94 1.87 1.00
CA VAL A 83 9.30 1.50 -0.26
C VAL A 83 7.84 1.92 -0.19
N ARG A 84 7.46 2.97 -0.91
CA ARG A 84 6.06 3.36 -1.08
C ARG A 84 5.47 2.61 -2.25
N ALA A 85 4.52 1.73 -1.99
CA ALA A 85 3.78 1.00 -3.01
C ALA A 85 2.44 1.68 -3.32
N THR A 86 1.97 1.56 -4.55
CA THR A 86 0.57 1.83 -4.88
C THR A 86 -0.33 0.73 -4.31
N GLN A 87 -1.64 0.86 -4.44
CA GLN A 87 -2.61 -0.11 -3.93
C GLN A 87 -2.44 -1.47 -4.62
N PHE A 88 -2.81 -2.53 -3.92
CA PHE A 88 -2.65 -3.90 -4.44
C PHE A 88 -3.93 -4.38 -5.10
N PHE A 89 -3.81 -5.19 -6.17
CA PHE A 89 -4.95 -5.86 -6.80
C PHE A 89 -5.76 -6.66 -5.78
N GLU A 90 -5.08 -7.29 -4.83
CA GLU A 90 -5.66 -8.14 -3.78
C GLU A 90 -6.60 -7.40 -2.84
N PHE A 91 -6.48 -6.07 -2.73
CA PHE A 91 -7.35 -5.25 -1.88
C PHE A 91 -8.57 -4.67 -2.61
N ALA A 92 -8.68 -4.87 -3.91
CA ALA A 92 -9.72 -4.23 -4.72
C ALA A 92 -11.14 -4.58 -4.25
N LYS A 93 -11.40 -5.85 -3.87
CA LYS A 93 -12.71 -6.25 -3.34
C LYS A 93 -13.01 -5.55 -2.02
N ARG A 94 -12.05 -5.45 -1.11
CA ARG A 94 -12.21 -4.74 0.16
C ARG A 94 -12.47 -3.25 -0.06
N ILE A 95 -11.79 -2.63 -1.02
CA ILE A 95 -12.06 -1.23 -1.40
C ILE A 95 -13.52 -1.07 -1.84
N ALA A 96 -14.01 -1.99 -2.67
CA ALA A 96 -15.42 -1.99 -3.08
C ALA A 96 -16.36 -2.17 -1.88
N ASP A 97 -16.05 -3.09 -0.97
CA ASP A 97 -16.88 -3.37 0.22
C ASP A 97 -16.99 -2.12 1.12
N GLU A 98 -15.89 -1.39 1.35
CA GLU A 98 -15.87 -0.17 2.16
C GLU A 98 -16.56 1.03 1.48
N ALA A 99 -16.59 1.06 0.14
CA ALA A 99 -17.23 2.12 -0.65
C ALA A 99 -18.70 1.82 -1.00
N THR A 100 -19.28 0.74 -0.45
CA THR A 100 -20.63 0.28 -0.78
C THR A 100 -21.68 0.93 0.13
N ASP A 101 -22.71 1.50 -0.50
CA ASP A 101 -23.98 1.84 0.16
C ASP A 101 -25.10 1.05 -0.52
N GLY A 102 -25.79 0.19 0.24
CA GLY A 102 -26.77 -0.76 -0.28
C GLY A 102 -26.17 -1.70 -1.33
N THR A 103 -26.52 -1.52 -2.60
CA THR A 103 -26.01 -2.29 -3.74
C THR A 103 -25.12 -1.48 -4.68
N THR A 104 -24.72 -0.29 -4.25
CA THR A 104 -23.96 0.66 -5.08
C THR A 104 -22.61 0.97 -4.45
N VAL A 105 -21.56 0.89 -5.25
CA VAL A 105 -20.19 1.26 -4.87
C VAL A 105 -19.92 2.67 -5.39
N HIS A 106 -19.60 3.61 -4.51
CA HIS A 106 -19.33 5.01 -4.84
C HIS A 106 -17.83 5.28 -4.83
N LEU A 107 -17.24 5.60 -5.97
CA LEU A 107 -15.81 5.86 -6.11
C LEU A 107 -15.55 7.07 -7.00
N PRO A 108 -14.52 7.90 -6.71
CA PRO A 108 -14.18 9.00 -7.58
C PRO A 108 -13.51 8.49 -8.86
N HIS A 109 -13.76 9.17 -9.98
CA HIS A 109 -13.08 8.89 -11.25
C HIS A 109 -11.72 9.63 -11.27
N VAL A 110 -10.72 9.07 -10.60
CA VAL A 110 -9.34 9.58 -10.55
C VAL A 110 -8.38 8.52 -11.06
N LEU A 111 -7.15 8.92 -11.38
CA LEU A 111 -6.12 7.99 -11.82
C LEU A 111 -5.74 7.01 -10.70
N PHE A 112 -5.68 5.74 -11.05
CA PHE A 112 -5.38 4.62 -10.18
C PHE A 112 -4.35 3.69 -10.84
N GLN A 113 -3.25 3.39 -10.16
CA GLN A 113 -2.17 2.57 -10.72
C GLN A 113 -1.80 1.41 -9.79
N PRO A 114 -2.74 0.47 -9.56
CA PRO A 114 -2.54 -0.63 -8.62
C PRO A 114 -1.55 -1.66 -9.16
N MET A 115 -1.01 -2.51 -8.26
CA MET A 115 -0.02 -3.52 -8.59
C MET A 115 -0.30 -4.85 -7.88
N ALA A 116 0.26 -5.94 -8.39
CA ALA A 116 0.19 -7.23 -7.73
C ALA A 116 1.05 -7.27 -6.46
N ALA A 117 0.58 -7.90 -5.38
CA ALA A 117 1.37 -8.11 -4.16
C ALA A 117 2.68 -8.88 -4.42
N GLN A 118 2.71 -9.74 -5.44
CA GLN A 118 3.92 -10.44 -5.88
C GLN A 118 4.99 -9.47 -6.41
N ASP A 119 4.61 -8.45 -7.19
CA ASP A 119 5.52 -7.42 -7.66
C ASP A 119 6.02 -6.55 -6.49
N VAL A 120 5.15 -6.25 -5.51
CA VAL A 120 5.55 -5.56 -4.27
C VAL A 120 6.61 -6.36 -3.53
N SER A 121 6.37 -7.66 -3.29
CA SER A 121 7.32 -8.54 -2.62
C SER A 121 8.67 -8.58 -3.34
N THR A 122 8.65 -8.70 -4.67
CA THR A 122 9.86 -8.69 -5.50
C THR A 122 10.63 -7.38 -5.36
N ALA A 123 9.94 -6.23 -5.35
CA ALA A 123 10.57 -4.93 -5.21
C ALA A 123 11.16 -4.72 -3.81
N VAL A 124 10.43 -5.13 -2.76
CA VAL A 124 10.89 -5.06 -1.37
C VAL A 124 12.12 -5.95 -1.17
N CYS A 125 12.11 -7.19 -1.68
CA CYS A 125 13.29 -8.07 -1.63
C CYS A 125 14.52 -7.44 -2.28
N LYS A 126 14.38 -6.88 -3.49
CA LYS A 126 15.49 -6.20 -4.18
C LYS A 126 16.06 -5.01 -3.39
N VAL A 127 15.21 -4.28 -2.68
CA VAL A 127 15.65 -3.18 -1.81
C VAL A 127 16.36 -3.73 -0.58
N ALA A 128 15.85 -4.80 0.02
CA ALA A 128 16.43 -5.43 1.19
C ALA A 128 17.81 -6.07 0.91
N GLU A 129 17.99 -6.65 -0.28
CA GLU A 129 19.27 -7.24 -0.73
C GLU A 129 20.30 -6.18 -1.14
N GLY A 130 19.88 -4.96 -1.41
CA GLY A 130 20.74 -3.86 -1.82
C GLY A 130 21.27 -3.03 -0.64
N PRO A 131 22.15 -2.06 -0.93
CA PRO A 131 22.58 -1.10 0.09
C PRO A 131 21.40 -0.21 0.53
N PRO A 132 21.41 0.30 1.79
CA PRO A 132 20.42 1.25 2.26
C PRO A 132 20.33 2.49 1.38
N LEU A 133 19.12 2.83 0.95
CA LEU A 133 18.89 4.01 0.11
C LEU A 133 18.98 5.31 0.91
N ASN A 134 18.77 5.25 2.22
CA ASN A 134 18.61 6.40 3.11
C ASN A 134 17.57 7.39 2.54
N GLY A 135 16.52 6.85 1.96
CA GLY A 135 15.52 7.58 1.20
C GLY A 135 14.25 6.78 0.97
N VAL A 136 13.40 7.32 0.10
CA VAL A 136 12.14 6.73 -0.33
C VAL A 136 12.24 6.34 -1.79
N VAL A 137 11.76 5.15 -2.13
CA VAL A 137 11.52 4.72 -3.52
C VAL A 137 10.04 4.41 -3.69
N GLU A 138 9.45 4.88 -4.78
CA GLU A 138 8.07 4.55 -5.13
C GLU A 138 8.02 3.38 -6.11
N ILE A 139 7.01 2.53 -5.94
CA ILE A 139 6.72 1.41 -6.83
C ILE A 139 5.23 1.42 -7.20
N GLY A 140 4.91 0.99 -8.41
CA GLY A 140 3.52 0.95 -8.90
C GLY A 140 3.32 -0.11 -9.97
N GLY A 141 2.06 -0.36 -10.31
CA GLY A 141 1.71 -1.29 -11.37
C GLY A 141 2.10 -0.78 -12.77
N PRO A 142 2.13 -1.69 -13.77
CA PRO A 142 2.48 -1.34 -15.13
C PRO A 142 1.35 -0.62 -15.89
N GLN A 143 0.15 -0.54 -15.32
CA GLN A 143 -1.05 0.00 -15.96
C GLN A 143 -1.74 1.03 -15.07
N GLN A 144 -2.26 2.09 -15.72
CA GLN A 144 -3.15 3.07 -15.10
C GLN A 144 -4.59 2.82 -15.53
N PHE A 145 -5.53 3.10 -14.62
CA PHE A 145 -6.97 2.96 -14.80
C PHE A 145 -7.69 4.19 -14.23
N GLY A 146 -8.96 4.39 -14.58
CA GLY A 146 -9.89 5.10 -13.73
C GLY A 146 -10.18 4.26 -12.48
N PHE A 147 -10.27 4.86 -11.30
CA PHE A 147 -10.42 4.10 -10.06
C PHE A 147 -11.74 3.33 -10.02
N ASP A 148 -12.85 3.97 -10.39
CA ASP A 148 -14.16 3.34 -10.54
C ASP A 148 -14.16 2.26 -11.64
N ASP A 149 -13.49 2.50 -12.77
CA ASP A 149 -13.38 1.53 -13.86
C ASP A 149 -12.62 0.27 -13.41
N PHE A 150 -11.52 0.44 -12.68
CA PHE A 150 -10.76 -0.70 -12.15
C PHE A 150 -11.63 -1.55 -11.23
N VAL A 151 -12.33 -0.93 -10.28
CA VAL A 151 -13.19 -1.67 -9.35
C VAL A 151 -14.35 -2.35 -10.08
N ARG A 152 -14.92 -1.71 -11.10
CA ARG A 152 -15.95 -2.33 -11.96
C ARG A 152 -15.43 -3.58 -12.66
N HIS A 153 -14.21 -3.56 -13.18
CA HIS A 153 -13.56 -4.74 -13.78
C HIS A 153 -13.37 -5.86 -12.76
N VAL A 154 -12.92 -5.51 -11.55
CA VAL A 154 -12.73 -6.48 -10.45
C VAL A 154 -14.05 -7.12 -10.05
N LEU A 155 -15.10 -6.33 -9.80
CA LEU A 155 -16.42 -6.87 -9.45
C LEU A 155 -16.98 -7.77 -10.54
N GLY A 156 -16.80 -7.39 -11.81
CA GLY A 156 -17.16 -8.24 -12.94
C GLY A 156 -16.42 -9.59 -12.95
N ALA A 157 -15.13 -9.59 -12.62
CA ALA A 157 -14.35 -10.83 -12.54
C ALA A 157 -14.80 -11.74 -11.37
N TYR A 158 -15.32 -11.17 -10.30
CA TYR A 158 -15.90 -11.89 -9.16
C TYR A 158 -17.38 -12.26 -9.35
N HIS A 159 -18.01 -11.88 -10.45
CA HIS A 159 -19.47 -12.00 -10.67
C HIS A 159 -20.29 -11.28 -9.60
N ASP A 160 -19.77 -10.19 -9.04
CA ASP A 160 -20.44 -9.38 -8.06
C ASP A 160 -21.45 -8.45 -8.77
N ALA A 161 -22.71 -8.49 -8.36
CA ALA A 161 -23.79 -7.77 -9.01
C ALA A 161 -23.89 -6.28 -8.64
N ARG A 162 -23.04 -5.79 -7.73
CA ARG A 162 -23.04 -4.39 -7.32
C ARG A 162 -22.74 -3.46 -8.49
N GLN A 163 -23.40 -2.30 -8.49
CA GLN A 163 -23.14 -1.24 -9.47
C GLN A 163 -22.02 -0.33 -8.96
N VAL A 164 -21.12 0.07 -9.84
CA VAL A 164 -20.09 1.07 -9.53
C VAL A 164 -20.46 2.39 -10.18
N VAL A 165 -20.62 3.43 -9.36
CA VAL A 165 -20.96 4.79 -9.77
C VAL A 165 -19.77 5.71 -9.51
N ALA A 166 -19.44 6.53 -10.52
CA ALA A 166 -18.46 7.60 -10.37
C ALA A 166 -19.08 8.74 -9.53
N ASP A 167 -18.51 8.98 -8.36
CA ASP A 167 -18.92 10.03 -7.44
C ASP A 167 -17.69 10.90 -7.09
N PRO A 168 -17.64 12.17 -7.55
CA PRO A 168 -16.49 13.04 -7.30
C PRO A 168 -16.30 13.39 -5.81
N HIS A 169 -17.30 13.18 -4.97
CA HIS A 169 -17.26 13.44 -3.53
C HIS A 169 -17.03 12.17 -2.69
N ALA A 170 -16.94 11.01 -3.34
CA ALA A 170 -16.63 9.78 -2.64
C ALA A 170 -15.27 9.86 -1.96
N ARG A 171 -15.21 9.35 -0.72
CA ARG A 171 -13.99 9.37 0.09
C ARG A 171 -13.29 8.02 0.09
N TYR A 172 -11.98 8.07 0.00
CA TYR A 172 -11.11 6.91 0.12
C TYR A 172 -10.39 6.95 1.46
N PHE A 173 -10.70 6.01 2.36
CA PHE A 173 -10.20 6.02 3.75
C PHE A 173 -10.35 7.39 4.44
N GLY A 174 -11.49 8.04 4.25
CA GLY A 174 -11.84 9.32 4.89
C GLY A 174 -11.32 10.57 4.19
N THR A 175 -10.57 10.46 3.09
CA THR A 175 -10.02 11.59 2.33
C THR A 175 -10.63 11.70 0.93
N GLU A 176 -10.82 12.92 0.43
CA GLU A 176 -11.10 13.15 -0.98
C GLU A 176 -9.79 13.02 -1.78
N LEU A 177 -9.90 12.43 -2.98
CA LEU A 177 -8.75 12.18 -3.83
C LEU A 177 -8.60 13.28 -4.89
N ALA A 178 -7.39 13.80 -5.03
CA ALA A 178 -7.00 14.53 -6.22
C ALA A 178 -6.67 13.55 -7.35
N GLU A 179 -6.69 14.02 -8.60
CA GLU A 179 -6.50 13.24 -9.83
C GLU A 179 -5.33 12.24 -9.77
N ARG A 180 -4.23 12.59 -9.11
CA ARG A 180 -3.01 11.76 -9.04
C ARG A 180 -2.67 11.27 -7.63
N SER A 181 -3.62 11.25 -6.71
CA SER A 181 -3.38 10.81 -5.32
C SER A 181 -2.89 9.37 -5.24
N LEU A 182 -3.36 8.50 -6.14
CA LEU A 182 -3.10 7.05 -6.14
C LEU A 182 -2.14 6.61 -7.27
N VAL A 183 -1.36 7.55 -7.81
CA VAL A 183 -0.37 7.32 -8.87
C VAL A 183 1.01 7.72 -8.39
N PRO A 184 2.04 6.91 -8.62
CA PRO A 184 3.40 7.21 -8.20
C PRO A 184 4.03 8.31 -9.07
N GLY A 185 5.16 8.86 -8.62
CA GLY A 185 5.97 9.79 -9.38
C GLY A 185 6.60 9.17 -10.63
N ALA A 186 7.14 10.03 -11.50
CA ALA A 186 7.73 9.59 -12.78
C ALA A 186 8.93 8.64 -12.64
N GLU A 187 9.66 8.75 -11.51
CA GLU A 187 10.84 7.92 -11.22
C GLU A 187 10.49 6.58 -10.55
N ALA A 188 9.20 6.25 -10.43
CA ALA A 188 8.77 5.02 -9.78
C ALA A 188 9.21 3.78 -10.56
N ARG A 189 9.55 2.74 -9.82
CA ARG A 189 9.84 1.42 -10.42
C ARG A 189 8.52 0.69 -10.65
N LEU A 190 8.25 0.31 -11.90
CA LEU A 190 7.01 -0.36 -12.25
C LEU A 190 7.14 -1.88 -12.12
N GLY A 191 6.08 -2.50 -11.61
CA GLY A 191 5.88 -3.94 -11.63
C GLY A 191 5.69 -4.46 -13.05
N LYS A 192 5.58 -5.77 -13.19
CA LYS A 192 5.44 -6.44 -14.50
C LYS A 192 4.09 -7.12 -14.67
N ILE A 193 3.44 -7.50 -13.58
CA ILE A 193 2.18 -8.27 -13.61
C ILE A 193 1.05 -7.33 -14.00
N ARG A 194 0.45 -7.60 -15.15
CA ARG A 194 -0.72 -6.88 -15.63
C ARG A 194 -1.98 -7.40 -14.93
N PHE A 195 -3.00 -6.56 -14.86
CA PHE A 195 -4.24 -6.92 -14.17
C PHE A 195 -4.91 -8.17 -14.77
N ASP A 196 -5.01 -8.26 -16.09
CA ASP A 196 -5.62 -9.42 -16.76
C ASP A 196 -4.86 -10.73 -16.51
N ASP A 197 -3.52 -10.65 -16.47
CA ASP A 197 -2.66 -11.79 -16.13
C ASP A 197 -2.89 -12.23 -14.69
N TRP A 198 -2.98 -11.26 -13.76
CA TRP A 198 -3.29 -11.52 -12.36
C TRP A 198 -4.66 -12.16 -12.16
N VAL A 199 -5.71 -11.66 -12.82
CA VAL A 199 -7.06 -12.24 -12.78
C VAL A 199 -7.04 -13.68 -13.29
N SER A 200 -6.34 -13.95 -14.39
CA SER A 200 -6.27 -15.30 -14.97
C SER A 200 -5.56 -16.33 -14.09
N GLN A 201 -4.57 -15.89 -13.32
CA GLN A 201 -3.75 -16.73 -12.43
C GLN A 201 -4.34 -16.84 -11.01
N SER A 202 -5.19 -15.91 -10.63
CA SER A 202 -5.81 -15.88 -9.31
C SER A 202 -6.93 -16.93 -9.21
N LYS A 203 -7.29 -17.32 -7.96
CA LYS A 203 -8.44 -18.20 -7.70
C LYS A 203 -9.79 -17.65 -8.20
N ILE A 204 -9.84 -16.40 -8.65
CA ILE A 204 -10.99 -15.80 -9.32
C ILE A 204 -11.33 -16.59 -10.60
N ALA A 205 -10.33 -17.05 -11.34
CA ALA A 205 -10.52 -17.90 -12.53
C ALA A 205 -11.06 -19.30 -12.19
N ALA A 206 -10.79 -19.83 -10.99
CA ALA A 206 -11.24 -21.17 -10.58
C ALA A 206 -12.75 -21.26 -10.24
N VAL A 207 -13.45 -20.13 -10.09
CA VAL A 207 -14.92 -20.10 -9.92
C VAL A 207 -15.65 -20.24 -11.26
N ARG A 208 -14.93 -20.25 -12.38
CA ARG A 208 -15.47 -20.40 -13.75
C ARG A 208 -15.57 -21.88 -14.24
N ALA A 209 -15.14 -22.82 -13.44
CA ALA A 209 -15.20 -24.26 -13.72
C ALA A 209 -16.15 -24.97 -12.75
#